data_08b71fdb7c056472719e6f1f395971b8
#
_entry.id   08b71fdb7c056472719e6f1f395971b8
#
_cell.length_a   1.000
_cell.length_b   1.000
_cell.length_c   1.000
_cell.angle_alpha   90.00
_cell.angle_beta   90.00
_cell.angle_gamma   90.00
#
_symmetry.space_group_name_H-M   'P 1'
#
loop_
_entity.id
_entity.type
_entity.pdbx_description
1 polymer ?
#
loop_
_entity_poly.entity_id
_entity_poly.type
_entity_poly.pdbx_seq_one_letter_code
_entity_poly.pdbx_strand_id
1 'polypeptide(L)'
;MARVLVLGGGFGGIAAATALRARLNPDDEVVLVDRADDFAMGLRKTWAILGISPIAYGTRSLAGLSHRGIRVIRGTVDSIDAARRSVVIDGGRFEADALVIALGAAQATDAIPGLDEHGHNAWDRYHVEQTHGFVDDFRGGRVVIGIFGVPYPCPPAPYELALLLADRLDARGIEAEVTVFGPAPITLPILGAAGCALLDERLDERGCRYLGSRVATAVTARDVRFADGDTLAFDLLLAVPPYRCPSVLVQAGLAPAGGWVQVDRSTLQTAHADVYAIGDATGIGLSNGMSLPMAGIVAESEGEVVAARIAACLRAETPTAIYAGEGACFLEMGAGEASLISGEFFADPPVASLSPPSVDLRADKERFEMERLERWFGG
;
A
#
# COMPACT_ATOMS: atom_id res chain seq x y z
N MET A 1 -16.28 28.81 -9.81
CA MET A 1 -14.98 28.41 -9.21
C MET A 1 -15.28 27.41 -8.11
N ALA A 2 -15.00 26.16 -8.38
CA ALA A 2 -15.19 25.07 -7.43
C ALA A 2 -13.86 24.74 -6.75
N ARG A 3 -13.91 24.15 -5.56
CA ARG A 3 -12.73 23.65 -4.82
C ARG A 3 -12.88 22.18 -4.53
N VAL A 4 -11.86 21.38 -4.89
CA VAL A 4 -11.77 19.98 -4.51
C VAL A 4 -10.59 19.80 -3.58
N LEU A 5 -10.82 19.22 -2.38
CA LEU A 5 -9.76 18.85 -1.45
C LEU A 5 -9.46 17.35 -1.61
N VAL A 6 -8.18 17.02 -1.79
CA VAL A 6 -7.64 15.66 -1.80
C VAL A 6 -6.77 15.48 -0.57
N LEU A 7 -7.16 14.60 0.34
CA LEU A 7 -6.50 14.37 1.62
C LEU A 7 -5.62 13.13 1.53
N GLY A 8 -4.31 13.33 1.45
CA GLY A 8 -3.28 12.30 1.30
C GLY A 8 -2.57 12.38 -0.06
N GLY A 9 -1.24 12.46 -0.03
CA GLY A 9 -0.34 12.51 -1.18
C GLY A 9 0.29 11.16 -1.54
N GLY A 10 -0.45 10.04 -1.34
CA GLY A 10 -0.10 8.72 -1.81
C GLY A 10 -0.50 8.48 -3.27
N PHE A 11 -0.42 7.21 -3.72
CA PHE A 11 -0.78 6.81 -5.10
C PHE A 11 -2.16 7.32 -5.50
N GLY A 12 -3.19 7.01 -4.71
CA GLY A 12 -4.57 7.40 -5.03
C GLY A 12 -4.78 8.92 -5.03
N GLY A 13 -4.21 9.62 -4.03
CA GLY A 13 -4.38 11.07 -3.93
C GLY A 13 -3.69 11.83 -5.05
N ILE A 14 -2.46 11.45 -5.42
CA ILE A 14 -1.75 12.07 -6.55
C ILE A 14 -2.48 11.76 -7.86
N ALA A 15 -2.92 10.52 -8.08
CA ALA A 15 -3.70 10.15 -9.26
C ALA A 15 -5.00 10.95 -9.35
N ALA A 16 -5.76 11.04 -8.24
CA ALA A 16 -6.98 11.84 -8.18
C ALA A 16 -6.71 13.33 -8.46
N ALA A 17 -5.71 13.93 -7.80
CA ALA A 17 -5.41 15.35 -7.95
C ALA A 17 -4.96 15.70 -9.39
N THR A 18 -4.09 14.88 -9.99
CA THR A 18 -3.63 15.09 -11.37
C THR A 18 -4.75 14.88 -12.37
N ALA A 19 -5.57 13.84 -12.17
CA ALA A 19 -6.72 13.56 -13.02
C ALA A 19 -7.83 14.64 -12.90
N LEU A 20 -8.06 15.18 -11.69
CA LEU A 20 -8.95 16.31 -11.46
C LEU A 20 -8.45 17.56 -12.21
N ARG A 21 -7.17 17.90 -12.03
CA ARG A 21 -6.62 19.09 -12.69
C ARG A 21 -6.73 19.03 -14.20
N ALA A 22 -6.57 17.85 -14.80
CA ALA A 22 -6.74 17.65 -16.24
C ALA A 22 -8.19 17.78 -16.73
N ARG A 23 -9.20 17.65 -15.84
CA ARG A 23 -10.62 17.63 -16.19
C ARG A 23 -11.40 18.87 -15.79
N LEU A 24 -10.90 19.61 -14.81
CA LEU A 24 -11.55 20.81 -14.27
C LEU A 24 -11.15 22.07 -15.03
N ASN A 25 -11.97 23.13 -14.91
CA ASN A 25 -11.63 24.43 -15.49
C ASN A 25 -10.38 25.01 -14.81
N PRO A 26 -9.59 25.84 -15.49
CA PRO A 26 -8.42 26.49 -14.92
C PRO A 26 -8.73 27.30 -13.63
N ASP A 27 -9.93 27.86 -13.52
CA ASP A 27 -10.35 28.64 -12.36
C ASP A 27 -10.79 27.79 -11.16
N ASP A 28 -10.96 26.48 -11.34
CA ASP A 28 -11.30 25.58 -10.24
C ASP A 28 -10.03 25.20 -9.47
N GLU A 29 -10.13 25.12 -8.15
CA GLU A 29 -9.01 24.83 -7.26
C GLU A 29 -8.95 23.34 -6.93
N VAL A 30 -7.80 22.71 -7.21
CA VAL A 30 -7.45 21.36 -6.73
C VAL A 30 -6.39 21.52 -5.66
N VAL A 31 -6.71 21.09 -4.43
CA VAL A 31 -5.82 21.18 -3.27
C VAL A 31 -5.47 19.77 -2.80
N LEU A 32 -4.18 19.45 -2.79
CA LEU A 32 -3.65 18.22 -2.20
C LEU A 32 -3.05 18.53 -0.83
N VAL A 33 -3.45 17.76 0.17
CA VAL A 33 -2.98 17.91 1.55
C VAL A 33 -2.23 16.65 1.97
N ASP A 34 -1.00 16.79 2.46
CA ASP A 34 -0.28 15.69 3.10
C ASP A 34 0.59 16.22 4.23
N ARG A 35 0.83 15.41 5.25
CA ARG A 35 1.77 15.73 6.33
C ARG A 35 3.23 15.61 5.92
N ALA A 36 3.51 14.80 4.89
CA ALA A 36 4.83 14.63 4.32
C ALA A 36 5.11 15.66 3.22
N ASP A 37 6.38 15.99 2.99
CA ASP A 37 6.82 16.89 1.93
C ASP A 37 6.97 16.17 0.60
N ASP A 38 7.03 14.83 0.62
CA ASP A 38 7.39 14.04 -0.53
C ASP A 38 6.55 12.76 -0.63
N PHE A 39 6.46 12.28 -1.86
CA PHE A 39 5.98 10.95 -2.22
C PHE A 39 7.18 10.03 -2.43
N ALA A 40 7.08 8.78 -1.96
CA ALA A 40 8.05 7.74 -2.27
C ALA A 40 7.33 6.54 -2.92
N MET A 41 7.90 6.05 -4.02
CA MET A 41 7.40 4.88 -4.73
C MET A 41 7.50 3.64 -3.82
N GLY A 42 6.35 3.05 -3.47
CA GLY A 42 6.25 2.02 -2.44
C GLY A 42 7.07 0.76 -2.73
N LEU A 43 7.13 0.34 -3.99
CA LEU A 43 7.89 -0.84 -4.42
C LEU A 43 9.40 -0.73 -4.15
N ARG A 44 9.92 0.49 -4.07
CA ARG A 44 11.35 0.74 -3.86
C ARG A 44 11.83 0.45 -2.44
N LYS A 45 10.91 0.30 -1.48
CA LYS A 45 11.27 -0.08 -0.11
C LYS A 45 12.03 -1.41 -0.06
N THR A 46 11.56 -2.44 -0.76
CA THR A 46 12.26 -3.73 -0.87
C THR A 46 13.66 -3.55 -1.44
N TRP A 47 13.81 -2.77 -2.52
CA TRP A 47 15.12 -2.51 -3.12
C TRP A 47 16.05 -1.74 -2.20
N ALA A 48 15.53 -0.77 -1.46
CA ALA A 48 16.34 0.03 -0.53
C ALA A 48 16.82 -0.81 0.67
N ILE A 49 15.94 -1.62 1.27
CA ILE A 49 16.28 -2.53 2.35
C ILE A 49 17.37 -3.53 1.93
N LEU A 50 17.30 -4.01 0.70
CA LEU A 50 18.27 -4.95 0.16
C LEU A 50 19.50 -4.28 -0.49
N GLY A 51 19.61 -2.95 -0.46
CA GLY A 51 20.72 -2.23 -1.06
C GLY A 51 20.81 -2.35 -2.59
N ILE A 52 19.71 -2.74 -3.25
CA ILE A 52 19.62 -2.84 -4.72
C ILE A 52 19.58 -1.44 -5.33
N SER A 53 18.77 -0.55 -4.74
CA SER A 53 18.62 0.82 -5.22
C SER A 53 18.07 1.72 -4.09
N PRO A 54 18.61 2.94 -3.89
CA PRO A 54 18.17 3.86 -2.85
C PRO A 54 16.71 4.26 -2.98
N ILE A 55 16.03 4.46 -1.86
CA ILE A 55 14.63 4.95 -1.82
C ILE A 55 14.51 6.33 -2.48
N ALA A 56 15.55 7.15 -2.40
CA ALA A 56 15.60 8.50 -2.96
C ALA A 56 15.37 8.55 -4.47
N TYR A 57 15.73 7.50 -5.23
CA TYR A 57 15.52 7.49 -6.68
C TYR A 57 14.02 7.47 -7.06
N GLY A 58 13.18 6.88 -6.23
CA GLY A 58 11.72 6.87 -6.39
C GLY A 58 11.00 7.92 -5.56
N THR A 59 11.72 8.87 -4.96
CA THR A 59 11.15 9.95 -4.14
C THR A 59 11.01 11.23 -4.94
N ARG A 60 9.87 11.91 -4.82
CA ARG A 60 9.58 13.20 -5.45
C ARG A 60 8.91 14.14 -4.47
N SER A 61 9.31 15.41 -4.49
CA SER A 61 8.65 16.44 -3.69
C SER A 61 7.21 16.66 -4.16
N LEU A 62 6.25 16.61 -3.24
CA LEU A 62 4.85 16.93 -3.54
C LEU A 62 4.68 18.37 -4.04
N ALA A 63 5.54 19.29 -3.60
CA ALA A 63 5.53 20.67 -4.10
C ALA A 63 5.72 20.76 -5.63
N GLY A 64 6.34 19.75 -6.26
CA GLY A 64 6.45 19.64 -7.71
C GLY A 64 5.11 19.60 -8.44
N LEU A 65 4.03 19.17 -7.79
CA LEU A 65 2.68 19.15 -8.37
C LEU A 65 2.12 20.56 -8.62
N SER A 66 2.71 21.60 -8.02
CA SER A 66 2.30 23.00 -8.25
C SER A 66 2.48 23.42 -9.72
N HIS A 67 3.46 22.88 -10.44
CA HIS A 67 3.65 23.13 -11.87
C HIS A 67 2.48 22.65 -12.73
N ARG A 68 1.68 21.71 -12.19
CA ARG A 68 0.46 21.22 -12.83
C ARG A 68 -0.79 22.01 -12.43
N GLY A 69 -0.67 23.09 -11.66
CA GLY A 69 -1.80 23.85 -11.15
C GLY A 69 -2.53 23.17 -9.98
N ILE A 70 -1.85 22.30 -9.24
CA ILE A 70 -2.35 21.68 -8.00
C ILE A 70 -1.73 22.44 -6.84
N ARG A 71 -2.56 23.00 -5.97
CA ARG A 71 -2.10 23.61 -4.74
C ARG A 71 -1.77 22.53 -3.71
N VAL A 72 -0.52 22.46 -3.30
CA VAL A 72 -0.08 21.51 -2.26
C VAL A 72 -0.02 22.23 -0.92
N ILE A 73 -0.65 21.63 0.09
CA ILE A 73 -0.58 22.07 1.49
C ILE A 73 0.11 20.95 2.28
N ARG A 74 1.26 21.27 2.86
CA ARG A 74 1.83 20.43 3.90
C ARG A 74 1.06 20.69 5.19
N GLY A 75 0.46 19.65 5.78
CA GLY A 75 -0.29 19.79 7.02
C GLY A 75 -0.95 18.48 7.45
N THR A 76 -1.26 18.43 8.73
CA THR A 76 -1.96 17.29 9.33
C THR A 76 -3.47 17.55 9.31
N VAL A 77 -4.23 16.56 8.88
CA VAL A 77 -5.69 16.60 8.95
C VAL A 77 -6.11 16.31 10.40
N ASP A 78 -6.58 17.33 11.11
CA ASP A 78 -7.00 17.25 12.52
C ASP A 78 -8.43 16.74 12.68
N SER A 79 -9.34 17.16 11.79
CA SER A 79 -10.72 16.71 11.80
C SER A 79 -11.39 16.87 10.43
N ILE A 80 -12.45 16.09 10.19
CA ILE A 80 -13.24 16.10 8.97
C ILE A 80 -14.72 16.18 9.36
N ASP A 81 -15.44 17.17 8.82
CA ASP A 81 -16.92 17.22 8.80
C ASP A 81 -17.38 16.84 7.39
N ALA A 82 -17.65 15.56 7.20
CA ALA A 82 -18.03 15.03 5.90
C ALA A 82 -19.37 15.61 5.39
N ALA A 83 -20.33 15.87 6.28
CA ALA A 83 -21.62 16.42 5.89
C ALA A 83 -21.51 17.85 5.34
N ARG A 84 -20.55 18.63 5.84
CA ARG A 84 -20.27 20.01 5.36
C ARG A 84 -19.12 20.07 4.37
N ARG A 85 -18.44 18.96 4.10
CA ARG A 85 -17.21 18.91 3.29
C ARG A 85 -16.15 19.89 3.78
N SER A 86 -16.03 20.01 5.12
CA SER A 86 -15.03 20.88 5.73
C SER A 86 -14.01 20.08 6.51
N VAL A 87 -12.76 20.54 6.45
CA VAL A 87 -11.60 19.88 7.04
C VAL A 87 -10.82 20.90 7.86
N VAL A 88 -10.34 20.51 9.02
CA VAL A 88 -9.37 21.28 9.79
C VAL A 88 -7.98 20.71 9.53
N ILE A 89 -7.05 21.56 9.13
CA ILE A 89 -5.67 21.22 8.81
C ILE A 89 -4.77 22.16 9.60
N ASP A 90 -3.97 21.61 10.53
CA ASP A 90 -3.11 22.37 11.45
C ASP A 90 -3.87 23.57 12.09
N GLY A 91 -5.10 23.32 12.57
CA GLY A 91 -5.98 24.29 13.18
C GLY A 91 -6.71 25.24 12.21
N GLY A 92 -6.35 25.27 10.93
CA GLY A 92 -7.02 26.07 9.91
C GLY A 92 -8.20 25.32 9.25
N ARG A 93 -9.37 25.99 9.08
CA ARG A 93 -10.54 25.40 8.44
C ARG A 93 -10.52 25.62 6.93
N PHE A 94 -10.83 24.57 6.19
CA PHE A 94 -10.98 24.56 4.75
C PHE A 94 -12.36 23.97 4.39
N GLU A 95 -13.05 24.58 3.46
CA GLU A 95 -14.31 24.10 2.90
C GLU A 95 -14.12 23.77 1.43
N ALA A 96 -14.86 22.76 0.94
CA ALA A 96 -14.77 22.29 -0.43
C ALA A 96 -16.15 21.93 -1.00
N ASP A 97 -16.22 21.91 -2.33
CA ASP A 97 -17.36 21.40 -3.07
C ASP A 97 -17.33 19.87 -3.15
N ALA A 98 -16.13 19.25 -3.13
CA ALA A 98 -15.97 17.81 -3.02
C ALA A 98 -14.71 17.44 -2.20
N LEU A 99 -14.76 16.29 -1.53
CA LEU A 99 -13.63 15.71 -0.77
C LEU A 99 -13.22 14.36 -1.35
N VAL A 100 -11.90 14.14 -1.48
CA VAL A 100 -11.31 12.85 -1.75
C VAL A 100 -10.44 12.44 -0.56
N ILE A 101 -10.82 11.38 0.14
CA ILE A 101 -10.12 10.83 1.28
C ILE A 101 -9.17 9.74 0.77
N ALA A 102 -7.87 10.03 0.75
CA ALA A 102 -6.79 9.15 0.30
C ALA A 102 -5.69 9.03 1.37
N LEU A 103 -6.09 9.06 2.66
CA LEU A 103 -5.19 9.08 3.81
C LEU A 103 -4.46 7.75 4.07
N GLY A 104 -4.80 6.71 3.30
CA GLY A 104 -4.20 5.39 3.41
C GLY A 104 -4.51 4.71 4.74
N ALA A 105 -3.62 3.81 5.16
CA ALA A 105 -3.70 3.06 6.39
C ALA A 105 -2.59 3.47 7.36
N ALA A 106 -2.86 3.44 8.64
CA ALA A 106 -1.89 3.72 9.70
C ALA A 106 -1.28 2.41 10.23
N GLN A 107 0.02 2.37 10.39
CA GLN A 107 0.70 1.26 11.06
C GLN A 107 0.30 1.21 12.55
N ALA A 108 0.16 0.01 13.07
CA ALA A 108 -0.27 -0.28 14.43
C ALA A 108 0.77 -1.17 15.14
N THR A 109 2.04 -0.76 15.12
CA THR A 109 3.15 -1.51 15.71
C THR A 109 2.95 -1.70 17.22
N ASP A 110 2.30 -0.74 17.86
CA ASP A 110 1.87 -0.79 19.26
C ASP A 110 0.86 -1.91 19.60
N ALA A 111 0.22 -2.52 18.58
CA ALA A 111 -0.71 -3.62 18.78
C ALA A 111 -0.02 -4.95 19.16
N ILE A 112 1.26 -5.08 18.89
CA ILE A 112 2.04 -6.29 19.20
C ILE A 112 3.17 -5.93 20.18
N PRO A 113 3.06 -6.33 21.45
CA PRO A 113 4.10 -6.07 22.45
C PRO A 113 5.50 -6.51 22.01
N GLY A 114 6.48 -5.63 22.11
CA GLY A 114 7.87 -5.87 21.74
C GLY A 114 8.19 -5.76 20.24
N LEU A 115 7.21 -5.50 19.38
CA LEU A 115 7.46 -5.40 17.94
C LEU A 115 8.35 -4.20 17.59
N ASP A 116 8.09 -3.03 18.19
CA ASP A 116 8.90 -1.82 17.98
C ASP A 116 10.33 -1.93 18.53
N GLU A 117 10.53 -2.77 19.56
CA GLU A 117 11.84 -2.93 20.19
C GLU A 117 12.74 -3.96 19.47
N HIS A 118 12.13 -5.00 18.89
CA HIS A 118 12.86 -6.18 18.43
C HIS A 118 12.63 -6.52 16.96
N GLY A 119 11.64 -5.91 16.30
CA GLY A 119 11.37 -6.07 14.89
C GLY A 119 11.84 -4.87 14.07
N HIS A 120 12.40 -5.13 12.89
CA HIS A 120 12.77 -4.07 11.95
C HIS A 120 11.64 -3.85 10.96
N ASN A 121 10.99 -2.66 11.02
CA ASN A 121 9.85 -2.35 10.19
C ASN A 121 10.24 -2.18 8.72
N ALA A 122 9.95 -3.19 7.91
CA ALA A 122 10.25 -3.22 6.47
C ALA A 122 9.20 -2.45 5.63
N TRP A 123 8.10 -2.00 6.23
CA TRP A 123 7.02 -1.27 5.55
C TRP A 123 7.03 0.24 5.79
N ASP A 124 7.89 0.74 6.67
CA ASP A 124 8.03 2.18 6.89
C ASP A 124 9.17 2.76 6.05
N ARG A 125 8.83 3.66 5.12
CA ARG A 125 9.80 4.32 4.23
C ARG A 125 10.87 5.14 4.97
N TYR A 126 10.59 5.58 6.19
CA TYR A 126 11.53 6.36 7.00
C TYR A 126 12.55 5.48 7.74
N HIS A 127 12.29 4.18 7.81
CA HIS A 127 13.17 3.21 8.47
C HIS A 127 13.93 2.31 7.50
N VAL A 128 13.73 2.43 6.17
CA VAL A 128 14.35 1.54 5.18
C VAL A 128 15.87 1.55 5.21
N GLU A 129 16.51 2.70 5.45
CA GLU A 129 17.96 2.80 5.54
C GLU A 129 18.49 2.14 6.81
N GLN A 130 17.80 2.32 7.95
CA GLN A 130 18.14 1.63 9.19
C GLN A 130 17.97 0.12 9.03
N THR A 131 16.85 -0.31 8.43
CA THR A 131 16.58 -1.74 8.16
C THR A 131 17.62 -2.32 7.21
N HIS A 132 18.05 -1.56 6.20
CA HIS A 132 19.17 -1.94 5.34
C HIS A 132 20.44 -2.22 6.13
N GLY A 133 20.79 -1.38 7.11
CA GLY A 133 21.96 -1.60 7.97
C GLY A 133 21.92 -2.96 8.68
N PHE A 134 20.78 -3.34 9.25
CA PHE A 134 20.63 -4.66 9.88
C PHE A 134 20.73 -5.83 8.91
N VAL A 135 20.17 -5.69 7.69
CA VAL A 135 20.32 -6.70 6.63
C VAL A 135 21.78 -6.80 6.15
N ASP A 136 22.46 -5.66 6.04
CA ASP A 136 23.88 -5.66 5.61
C ASP A 136 24.81 -6.20 6.67
N ASP A 137 24.51 -5.99 7.94
CA ASP A 137 25.27 -6.52 9.09
C ASP A 137 24.97 -7.98 9.42
N PHE A 138 23.95 -8.60 8.81
CA PHE A 138 23.61 -9.99 9.04
C PHE A 138 24.70 -10.94 8.50
N ARG A 139 25.07 -11.94 9.30
CA ARG A 139 26.19 -12.87 9.00
C ARG A 139 25.79 -14.35 8.95
N GLY A 140 24.49 -14.65 9.11
CA GLY A 140 23.98 -16.01 9.05
C GLY A 140 23.02 -16.33 10.19
N GLY A 141 22.24 -17.40 10.03
CA GLY A 141 21.23 -17.83 10.99
C GLY A 141 19.81 -17.73 10.43
N ARG A 142 18.84 -17.36 11.26
CA ARG A 142 17.41 -17.39 10.93
C ARG A 142 16.90 -15.99 10.63
N VAL A 143 16.47 -15.77 9.39
CA VAL A 143 15.73 -14.57 9.02
C VAL A 143 14.26 -14.88 9.03
N VAL A 144 13.49 -14.06 9.73
CA VAL A 144 12.04 -14.16 9.80
C VAL A 144 11.42 -12.89 9.19
N ILE A 145 10.53 -13.06 8.22
CA ILE A 145 9.70 -12.00 7.67
C ILE A 145 8.29 -12.21 8.23
N GLY A 146 7.87 -11.34 9.15
CA GLY A 146 6.63 -11.51 9.89
C GLY A 146 5.49 -10.65 9.35
N ILE A 147 4.37 -11.28 8.94
CA ILE A 147 3.10 -10.61 8.63
C ILE A 147 2.26 -10.60 9.91
N PHE A 148 2.28 -9.49 10.64
CA PHE A 148 1.69 -9.38 11.98
C PHE A 148 0.19 -9.07 11.97
N GLY A 149 -0.41 -8.82 10.81
CA GLY A 149 -1.85 -8.56 10.70
C GLY A 149 -2.33 -8.45 9.27
N VAL A 150 -3.63 -8.59 9.08
CA VAL A 150 -4.32 -8.42 7.79
C VAL A 150 -5.53 -7.50 7.97
N PRO A 151 -5.89 -6.67 6.96
CA PRO A 151 -5.16 -6.43 5.72
C PRO A 151 -3.87 -5.62 5.93
N TYR A 152 -2.98 -5.64 4.94
CA TYR A 152 -1.76 -4.83 4.90
C TYR A 152 -1.45 -4.39 3.46
N PRO A 153 -0.75 -3.25 3.26
CA PRO A 153 -0.40 -2.76 1.93
C PRO A 153 0.57 -3.68 1.19
N CYS A 154 0.34 -3.87 -0.10
CA CYS A 154 1.15 -4.67 -1.01
C CYS A 154 1.28 -6.14 -0.58
N PRO A 155 0.18 -6.93 -0.65
CA PRO A 155 0.18 -8.32 -0.18
C PRO A 155 1.28 -9.23 -0.75
N PRO A 156 1.78 -9.10 -2.00
CA PRO A 156 2.89 -9.93 -2.49
C PRO A 156 4.28 -9.53 -1.97
N ALA A 157 4.46 -8.32 -1.46
CA ALA A 157 5.79 -7.80 -1.13
C ALA A 157 6.55 -8.54 0.01
N PRO A 158 5.94 -9.19 1.01
CA PRO A 158 6.69 -10.02 1.97
C PRO A 158 7.40 -11.20 1.32
N TYR A 159 6.77 -11.81 0.33
CA TYR A 159 7.32 -12.93 -0.45
C TYR A 159 8.41 -12.45 -1.41
N GLU A 160 8.21 -11.31 -2.04
CA GLU A 160 9.24 -10.61 -2.83
C GLU A 160 10.49 -10.33 -1.99
N LEU A 161 10.29 -9.79 -0.79
CA LEU A 161 11.40 -9.52 0.13
C LEU A 161 12.15 -10.81 0.50
N ALA A 162 11.45 -11.92 0.73
CA ALA A 162 12.07 -13.21 1.04
C ALA A 162 12.93 -13.72 -0.12
N LEU A 163 12.37 -13.74 -1.32
CA LEU A 163 13.05 -14.23 -2.53
C LEU A 163 14.29 -13.41 -2.89
N LEU A 164 14.16 -12.08 -2.87
CA LEU A 164 15.28 -11.19 -3.15
C LEU A 164 16.35 -11.19 -2.04
N LEU A 165 15.93 -11.38 -0.78
CA LEU A 165 16.86 -11.52 0.34
C LEU A 165 17.64 -12.82 0.23
N ALA A 166 17.00 -13.93 -0.12
CA ALA A 166 17.69 -15.22 -0.36
C ALA A 166 18.76 -15.07 -1.45
N ASP A 167 18.44 -14.46 -2.60
CA ASP A 167 19.41 -14.17 -3.66
C ASP A 167 20.60 -13.34 -3.15
N ARG A 168 20.32 -12.32 -2.33
CA ARG A 168 21.39 -11.47 -1.77
C ARG A 168 22.27 -12.24 -0.80
N LEU A 169 21.72 -13.10 0.04
CA LEU A 169 22.49 -13.90 1.01
C LEU A 169 23.35 -14.93 0.28
N ASP A 170 22.79 -15.61 -0.72
CA ASP A 170 23.53 -16.54 -1.58
C ASP A 170 24.69 -15.85 -2.29
N ALA A 171 24.48 -14.70 -2.89
CA ALA A 171 25.52 -13.92 -3.57
C ALA A 171 26.65 -13.48 -2.62
N ARG A 172 26.36 -13.37 -1.31
CA ARG A 172 27.34 -13.06 -0.27
C ARG A 172 27.95 -14.28 0.39
N GLY A 173 27.52 -15.50 0.03
CA GLY A 173 27.96 -16.75 0.66
C GLY A 173 27.52 -16.86 2.13
N ILE A 174 26.38 -16.28 2.49
CA ILE A 174 25.84 -16.30 3.85
C ILE A 174 24.78 -17.39 3.96
N GLU A 175 25.04 -18.41 4.78
CA GLU A 175 24.06 -19.45 5.08
C GLU A 175 22.96 -18.92 6.00
N ALA A 176 21.71 -19.03 5.58
CA ALA A 176 20.56 -18.57 6.36
C ALA A 176 19.30 -19.38 6.06
N GLU A 177 18.45 -19.51 7.07
CA GLU A 177 17.06 -19.99 6.92
C GLU A 177 16.15 -18.80 6.78
N VAL A 178 15.44 -18.66 5.65
CA VAL A 178 14.47 -17.56 5.44
C VAL A 178 13.06 -18.10 5.62
N THR A 179 12.34 -17.56 6.58
CA THR A 179 10.97 -17.96 6.88
C THR A 179 10.03 -16.75 6.82
N VAL A 180 8.96 -16.86 6.04
CA VAL A 180 7.82 -15.93 6.09
C VAL A 180 6.75 -16.54 6.96
N PHE A 181 6.16 -15.81 7.91
CA PHE A 181 4.95 -16.26 8.60
C PHE A 181 3.82 -15.27 8.44
N GLY A 182 2.60 -15.78 8.55
CA GLY A 182 1.41 -14.93 8.51
C GLY A 182 0.15 -15.63 9.03
N PRO A 183 -0.94 -14.85 9.27
CA PRO A 183 -2.20 -15.39 9.77
C PRO A 183 -2.98 -16.19 8.71
N ALA A 184 -2.74 -15.98 7.42
CA ALA A 184 -3.37 -16.73 6.36
C ALA A 184 -2.85 -18.18 6.32
N PRO A 185 -3.71 -19.19 6.02
CA PRO A 185 -3.27 -20.58 5.96
C PRO A 185 -2.39 -20.91 4.75
N ILE A 186 -2.46 -20.11 3.68
CA ILE A 186 -1.68 -20.24 2.44
C ILE A 186 -1.00 -18.91 2.13
N THR A 187 0.01 -18.92 1.26
CA THR A 187 0.89 -17.76 1.00
C THR A 187 0.14 -16.48 0.61
N LEU A 188 -0.54 -16.46 -0.52
CA LEU A 188 -1.23 -15.28 -1.03
C LEU A 188 -2.66 -15.63 -1.46
N PRO A 189 -3.62 -15.75 -0.52
CA PRO A 189 -4.94 -16.33 -0.76
C PRO A 189 -5.71 -15.76 -1.96
N ILE A 190 -5.47 -14.50 -2.31
CA ILE A 190 -6.13 -13.84 -3.45
C ILE A 190 -5.81 -14.50 -4.81
N LEU A 191 -4.67 -15.19 -4.91
CA LEU A 191 -4.27 -15.91 -6.12
C LEU A 191 -4.99 -17.25 -6.30
N GLY A 192 -5.73 -17.71 -5.30
CA GLY A 192 -6.29 -19.06 -5.29
C GLY A 192 -5.21 -20.15 -5.22
N ALA A 193 -5.63 -21.40 -5.25
CA ALA A 193 -4.73 -22.55 -5.05
C ALA A 193 -3.60 -22.64 -6.08
N ALA A 194 -3.90 -22.42 -7.37
CA ALA A 194 -2.91 -22.56 -8.43
C ALA A 194 -1.82 -21.47 -8.36
N GLY A 195 -2.21 -20.21 -8.12
CA GLY A 195 -1.24 -19.13 -7.98
C GLY A 195 -0.40 -19.25 -6.71
N CYS A 196 -1.00 -19.70 -5.60
CA CYS A 196 -0.24 -20.00 -4.38
C CYS A 196 0.77 -21.13 -4.61
N ALA A 197 0.41 -22.21 -5.32
CA ALA A 197 1.34 -23.30 -5.61
C ALA A 197 2.57 -22.85 -6.40
N LEU A 198 2.39 -21.96 -7.39
CA LEU A 198 3.52 -21.36 -8.13
C LEU A 198 4.44 -20.52 -7.22
N LEU A 199 3.85 -19.78 -6.30
CA LEU A 199 4.62 -18.98 -5.35
C LEU A 199 5.35 -19.87 -4.33
N ASP A 200 4.68 -20.92 -3.82
CA ASP A 200 5.25 -21.88 -2.89
C ASP A 200 6.42 -22.64 -3.52
N GLU A 201 6.26 -23.12 -4.77
CA GLU A 201 7.34 -23.76 -5.55
C GLU A 201 8.56 -22.83 -5.65
N ARG A 202 8.33 -21.54 -5.96
CA ARG A 202 9.42 -20.58 -6.08
C ARG A 202 10.11 -20.30 -4.74
N LEU A 203 9.35 -20.21 -3.65
CA LEU A 203 9.91 -20.07 -2.31
C LEU A 203 10.78 -21.29 -1.95
N ASP A 204 10.30 -22.50 -2.21
CA ASP A 204 11.02 -23.76 -1.94
C ASP A 204 12.32 -23.85 -2.76
N GLU A 205 12.28 -23.49 -4.06
CA GLU A 205 13.48 -23.42 -4.92
C GLU A 205 14.56 -22.51 -4.36
N ARG A 206 14.20 -21.49 -3.60
CA ARG A 206 15.09 -20.50 -2.98
C ARG A 206 15.39 -20.79 -1.52
N GLY A 207 15.00 -21.97 -1.01
CA GLY A 207 15.19 -22.33 0.40
C GLY A 207 14.39 -21.47 1.37
N CYS A 208 13.36 -20.77 0.89
CA CYS A 208 12.43 -20.00 1.71
C CYS A 208 11.22 -20.85 2.05
N ARG A 209 10.61 -20.61 3.21
CA ARG A 209 9.38 -21.33 3.60
C ARG A 209 8.32 -20.37 4.11
N TYR A 210 7.06 -20.76 3.96
CA TYR A 210 5.92 -20.06 4.55
C TYR A 210 5.34 -20.87 5.72
N LEU A 211 5.12 -20.19 6.86
CA LEU A 211 4.40 -20.72 8.01
C LEU A 211 3.05 -20.02 8.12
N GLY A 212 2.02 -20.68 7.60
CA GLY A 212 0.64 -20.19 7.64
C GLY A 212 -0.06 -20.39 8.97
N SER A 213 -1.23 -19.72 9.13
CA SER A 213 -2.08 -19.81 10.35
C SER A 213 -1.35 -19.39 11.63
N ARG A 214 -0.38 -18.47 11.53
CA ARG A 214 0.41 -17.97 12.65
C ARG A 214 -0.03 -16.56 13.04
N VAL A 215 -0.71 -16.44 14.16
CA VAL A 215 -1.15 -15.17 14.74
C VAL A 215 -0.18 -14.79 15.86
N ALA A 216 0.66 -13.81 15.57
CA ALA A 216 1.63 -13.32 16.55
C ALA A 216 0.95 -12.53 17.67
N THR A 217 1.41 -12.75 18.90
CA THR A 217 0.89 -12.10 20.13
C THR A 217 1.93 -11.26 20.84
N ALA A 218 3.22 -11.52 20.63
CA ALA A 218 4.33 -10.73 21.17
C ALA A 218 5.63 -11.03 20.41
N VAL A 219 6.60 -10.14 20.54
CA VAL A 219 7.97 -10.32 20.07
C VAL A 219 8.93 -10.11 21.23
N THR A 220 9.94 -10.96 21.34
CA THR A 220 11.05 -10.78 22.28
C THR A 220 12.35 -10.51 21.51
N ALA A 221 13.47 -10.35 22.18
CA ALA A 221 14.76 -10.18 21.53
C ALA A 221 15.20 -11.38 20.67
N ARG A 222 14.54 -12.55 20.76
CA ARG A 222 14.98 -13.79 20.13
C ARG A 222 13.88 -14.61 19.47
N ASP A 223 12.63 -14.34 19.76
CA ASP A 223 11.50 -15.13 19.27
C ASP A 223 10.24 -14.28 19.04
N VAL A 224 9.40 -14.75 18.10
CA VAL A 224 8.00 -14.35 17.94
C VAL A 224 7.14 -15.38 18.68
N ARG A 225 6.18 -14.94 19.47
CA ARG A 225 5.21 -15.79 20.17
C ARG A 225 3.87 -15.78 19.45
N PHE A 226 3.28 -16.94 19.32
CA PHE A 226 2.00 -17.13 18.65
C PHE A 226 0.85 -17.42 19.61
N ALA A 227 -0.38 -17.22 19.14
CA ALA A 227 -1.59 -17.42 19.93
C ALA A 227 -1.85 -18.89 20.34
N ASP A 228 -1.30 -19.83 19.58
CA ASP A 228 -1.35 -21.28 19.87
C ASP A 228 -0.31 -21.75 20.91
N GLY A 229 0.53 -20.84 21.40
CA GLY A 229 1.60 -21.10 22.35
C GLY A 229 2.95 -21.45 21.73
N ASP A 230 3.01 -21.65 20.43
CA ASP A 230 4.28 -21.88 19.71
C ASP A 230 5.15 -20.62 19.68
N THR A 231 6.42 -20.82 19.38
CA THR A 231 7.40 -19.75 19.19
C THR A 231 8.22 -19.96 17.92
N LEU A 232 8.64 -18.87 17.28
CA LEU A 232 9.56 -18.89 16.15
C LEU A 232 10.78 -18.03 16.49
N ALA A 233 11.92 -18.68 16.63
CA ALA A 233 13.17 -18.01 16.94
C ALA A 233 13.76 -17.34 15.68
N PHE A 234 14.40 -16.19 15.88
CA PHE A 234 15.04 -15.42 14.81
C PHE A 234 16.39 -14.84 15.27
N ASP A 235 17.23 -14.55 14.28
CA ASP A 235 18.45 -13.76 14.43
C ASP A 235 18.31 -12.40 13.71
N LEU A 236 17.38 -12.31 12.73
CA LEU A 236 16.90 -11.07 12.11
C LEU A 236 15.39 -11.16 11.89
N LEU A 237 14.62 -10.18 12.38
CA LEU A 237 13.18 -10.08 12.17
C LEU A 237 12.85 -8.85 11.34
N LEU A 238 12.34 -9.07 10.10
CA LEU A 238 11.78 -8.04 9.23
C LEU A 238 10.26 -8.04 9.36
N ALA A 239 9.69 -6.92 9.77
CA ALA A 239 8.28 -6.87 10.15
C ALA A 239 7.41 -6.15 9.10
N VAL A 240 6.29 -6.79 8.76
CA VAL A 240 5.10 -6.18 8.18
C VAL A 240 4.13 -5.93 9.32
N PRO A 241 4.04 -4.71 9.87
CA PRO A 241 3.23 -4.45 11.06
C PRO A 241 1.73 -4.60 10.77
N PRO A 242 0.89 -4.74 11.80
CA PRO A 242 -0.54 -4.58 11.65
C PRO A 242 -0.90 -3.17 11.15
N TYR A 243 -2.05 -3.05 10.49
CA TYR A 243 -2.57 -1.77 10.02
C TYR A 243 -3.96 -1.49 10.59
N ARG A 244 -4.27 -0.21 10.73
CA ARG A 244 -5.58 0.29 11.18
C ARG A 244 -6.00 1.50 10.36
N CYS A 245 -7.29 1.75 10.31
CA CYS A 245 -7.82 2.98 9.73
C CYS A 245 -7.30 4.19 10.51
N PRO A 246 -6.89 5.28 9.84
CA PRO A 246 -6.49 6.52 10.50
C PRO A 246 -7.55 7.00 11.49
N SER A 247 -7.12 7.35 12.70
CA SER A 247 -8.04 7.73 13.80
C SER A 247 -8.95 8.91 13.45
N VAL A 248 -8.48 9.85 12.65
CA VAL A 248 -9.27 10.99 12.18
C VAL A 248 -10.51 10.56 11.37
N LEU A 249 -10.45 9.45 10.63
CA LEU A 249 -11.57 8.91 9.86
C LEU A 249 -12.59 8.23 10.77
N VAL A 250 -12.12 7.55 11.82
CA VAL A 250 -13.00 6.97 12.85
C VAL A 250 -13.70 8.07 13.65
N GLN A 251 -12.97 9.10 14.07
CA GLN A 251 -13.50 10.26 14.78
C GLN A 251 -14.51 11.07 13.95
N ALA A 252 -14.30 11.13 12.63
CA ALA A 252 -15.23 11.76 11.69
C ALA A 252 -16.51 10.92 11.42
N GLY A 253 -16.61 9.71 11.99
CA GLY A 253 -17.74 8.81 11.73
C GLY A 253 -17.74 8.18 10.32
N LEU A 254 -16.64 8.30 9.58
CA LEU A 254 -16.50 7.74 8.23
C LEU A 254 -16.13 6.25 8.26
N ALA A 255 -15.51 5.78 9.33
CA ALA A 255 -15.20 4.39 9.56
C ALA A 255 -15.69 3.94 10.95
N PRO A 256 -16.17 2.69 11.10
CA PRO A 256 -16.46 2.14 12.42
C PRO A 256 -15.16 1.89 13.19
N ALA A 257 -15.26 1.81 14.52
CA ALA A 257 -14.12 1.42 15.36
C ALA A 257 -13.59 0.03 14.96
N GLY A 258 -12.30 -0.07 14.69
CA GLY A 258 -11.65 -1.30 14.22
C GLY A 258 -11.94 -1.69 12.77
N GLY A 259 -12.66 -0.84 12.02
CA GLY A 259 -12.97 -1.07 10.60
C GLY A 259 -12.35 0.00 9.69
N TRP A 260 -12.77 0.00 8.43
CA TRP A 260 -12.31 0.87 7.36
C TRP A 260 -13.45 1.73 6.82
N VAL A 261 -13.12 2.78 6.08
CA VAL A 261 -14.14 3.64 5.45
C VAL A 261 -14.99 2.81 4.50
N GLN A 262 -16.31 2.91 4.68
CA GLN A 262 -17.27 2.21 3.82
C GLN A 262 -17.63 3.11 2.63
N VAL A 263 -17.56 2.53 1.44
CA VAL A 263 -17.89 3.19 0.17
C VAL A 263 -18.74 2.28 -0.70
N ASP A 264 -19.49 2.86 -1.60
CA ASP A 264 -20.01 2.11 -2.73
C ASP A 264 -18.81 1.64 -3.59
N ARG A 265 -18.69 0.34 -3.82
CA ARG A 265 -17.50 -0.25 -4.44
C ARG A 265 -17.22 0.21 -5.87
N SER A 266 -18.26 0.64 -6.59
CA SER A 266 -18.15 1.06 -7.99
C SER A 266 -17.95 2.57 -8.14
N THR A 267 -18.58 3.37 -7.28
CA THR A 267 -18.49 4.82 -7.33
C THR A 267 -17.47 5.42 -6.37
N LEU A 268 -17.06 4.63 -5.36
CA LEU A 268 -16.12 5.01 -4.29
C LEU A 268 -16.64 6.16 -3.43
N GLN A 269 -17.94 6.46 -3.53
CA GLN A 269 -18.61 7.47 -2.74
C GLN A 269 -18.97 6.91 -1.36
N THR A 270 -18.75 7.72 -0.34
CA THR A 270 -19.20 7.45 1.04
C THR A 270 -20.71 7.65 1.18
N ALA A 271 -21.24 7.47 2.37
CA ALA A 271 -22.64 7.83 2.67
C ALA A 271 -22.92 9.36 2.54
N HIS A 272 -21.91 10.19 2.41
CA HIS A 272 -22.01 11.63 2.26
C HIS A 272 -21.88 12.05 0.79
N ALA A 273 -22.75 12.92 0.32
CA ALA A 273 -22.71 13.46 -1.04
C ALA A 273 -21.39 14.22 -1.27
N ASP A 274 -20.78 13.99 -2.44
CA ASP A 274 -19.51 14.60 -2.88
C ASP A 274 -18.32 14.34 -1.96
N VAL A 275 -18.39 13.24 -1.17
CA VAL A 275 -17.28 12.73 -0.34
C VAL A 275 -16.95 11.32 -0.78
N TYR A 276 -15.73 11.14 -1.25
CA TYR A 276 -15.20 9.88 -1.78
C TYR A 276 -14.04 9.39 -0.90
N ALA A 277 -13.85 8.08 -0.81
CA ALA A 277 -12.67 7.51 -0.17
C ALA A 277 -12.05 6.44 -1.07
N ILE A 278 -10.71 6.38 -1.10
CA ILE A 278 -9.93 5.53 -2.01
C ILE A 278 -8.70 4.95 -1.32
N GLY A 279 -8.18 3.88 -1.91
CA GLY A 279 -6.96 3.20 -1.49
C GLY A 279 -7.10 2.55 -0.11
N ASP A 280 -5.98 2.43 0.58
CA ASP A 280 -5.86 1.67 1.83
C ASP A 280 -6.71 2.23 3.00
N ALA A 281 -7.36 3.38 2.83
CA ALA A 281 -8.32 3.91 3.79
C ALA A 281 -9.67 3.19 3.75
N THR A 282 -9.97 2.46 2.66
CA THR A 282 -11.27 1.82 2.42
C THR A 282 -11.28 0.34 2.77
N GLY A 283 -12.47 -0.17 3.09
CA GLY A 283 -12.73 -1.60 3.32
C GLY A 283 -13.77 -2.12 2.32
N ILE A 284 -13.32 -2.47 1.11
CA ILE A 284 -14.19 -3.02 0.07
C ILE A 284 -14.18 -4.54 0.15
N GLY A 285 -15.31 -5.13 0.58
CA GLY A 285 -15.48 -6.58 0.67
C GLY A 285 -15.67 -7.24 -0.68
N LEU A 286 -15.10 -8.43 -0.86
CA LEU A 286 -15.23 -9.29 -2.04
C LEU A 286 -16.23 -10.41 -1.77
N SER A 287 -16.77 -11.04 -2.85
CA SER A 287 -17.78 -12.10 -2.74
C SER A 287 -17.30 -13.36 -2.00
N ASN A 288 -16.00 -13.60 -1.95
CA ASN A 288 -15.37 -14.71 -1.23
C ASN A 288 -15.02 -14.41 0.24
N GLY A 289 -15.47 -13.26 0.79
CA GLY A 289 -15.22 -12.84 2.16
C GLY A 289 -13.87 -12.17 2.41
N MET A 290 -13.01 -12.07 1.40
CA MET A 290 -11.78 -11.27 1.48
C MET A 290 -12.06 -9.79 1.25
N SER A 291 -11.06 -8.95 1.46
CA SER A 291 -11.09 -7.53 1.10
C SER A 291 -10.32 -7.28 -0.20
N LEU A 292 -10.70 -6.24 -0.92
CA LEU A 292 -9.91 -5.72 -2.04
C LEU A 292 -8.47 -5.47 -1.57
N PRO A 293 -7.45 -5.93 -2.32
CA PRO A 293 -6.06 -5.75 -1.91
C PRO A 293 -5.66 -4.28 -1.76
N MET A 294 -5.00 -3.95 -0.67
CA MET A 294 -4.36 -2.65 -0.47
C MET A 294 -3.14 -2.54 -1.38
N ALA A 295 -3.28 -1.87 -2.52
CA ALA A 295 -2.23 -1.74 -3.52
C ALA A 295 -2.24 -0.36 -4.18
N GLY A 296 -1.04 0.19 -4.45
CA GLY A 296 -0.92 1.52 -5.05
C GLY A 296 -1.62 1.63 -6.40
N ILE A 297 -1.56 0.59 -7.24
CA ILE A 297 -2.21 0.58 -8.56
C ILE A 297 -3.74 0.55 -8.46
N VAL A 298 -4.29 -0.12 -7.46
CA VAL A 298 -5.72 -0.11 -7.16
C VAL A 298 -6.13 1.32 -6.76
N ALA A 299 -5.42 1.92 -5.80
CA ALA A 299 -5.67 3.28 -5.37
C ALA A 299 -5.53 4.32 -6.51
N GLU A 300 -4.59 4.11 -7.44
CA GLU A 300 -4.42 4.93 -8.64
C GLU A 300 -5.68 4.88 -9.52
N SER A 301 -6.15 3.67 -9.86
CA SER A 301 -7.35 3.47 -10.68
C SER A 301 -8.60 4.05 -10.02
N GLU A 302 -8.74 3.85 -8.70
CA GLU A 302 -9.82 4.46 -7.92
C GLU A 302 -9.77 5.99 -7.97
N GLY A 303 -8.57 6.58 -7.86
CA GLY A 303 -8.36 8.02 -7.95
C GLY A 303 -8.79 8.61 -9.30
N GLU A 304 -8.52 7.91 -10.39
CA GLU A 304 -8.93 8.34 -11.74
C GLU A 304 -10.46 8.29 -11.91
N VAL A 305 -11.11 7.25 -11.37
CA VAL A 305 -12.58 7.12 -11.39
C VAL A 305 -13.22 8.24 -10.59
N VAL A 306 -12.75 8.48 -9.36
CA VAL A 306 -13.28 9.55 -8.50
C VAL A 306 -13.11 10.92 -9.14
N ALA A 307 -11.97 11.19 -9.75
CA ALA A 307 -11.73 12.45 -10.47
C ALA A 307 -12.71 12.66 -11.63
N ALA A 308 -13.00 11.61 -12.41
CA ALA A 308 -13.97 11.68 -13.50
C ALA A 308 -15.39 11.95 -12.98
N ARG A 309 -15.78 11.30 -11.88
CA ARG A 309 -17.08 11.49 -11.24
C ARG A 309 -17.27 12.91 -10.70
N ILE A 310 -16.30 13.41 -9.93
CA ILE A 310 -16.33 14.77 -9.37
C ILE A 310 -16.41 15.80 -10.51
N ALA A 311 -15.59 15.64 -11.56
CA ALA A 311 -15.61 16.56 -12.69
C ALA A 311 -16.97 16.58 -13.41
N ALA A 312 -17.64 15.45 -13.57
CA ALA A 312 -19.00 15.37 -14.12
C ALA A 312 -20.02 16.08 -13.21
N CYS A 313 -19.99 15.79 -11.90
CA CYS A 313 -20.88 16.43 -10.93
C CYS A 313 -20.74 17.97 -10.94
N LEU A 314 -19.50 18.49 -10.95
CA LEU A 314 -19.25 19.94 -10.97
C LEU A 314 -19.70 20.62 -12.27
N ARG A 315 -19.84 19.87 -13.37
CA ARG A 315 -20.44 20.33 -14.62
C ARG A 315 -21.96 20.13 -14.70
N ALA A 316 -22.58 19.65 -13.61
CA ALA A 316 -23.99 19.23 -13.57
C ALA A 316 -24.33 18.12 -14.59
N GLU A 317 -23.34 17.26 -14.90
CA GLU A 317 -23.50 16.07 -15.74
C GLU A 317 -23.72 14.83 -14.88
N THR A 318 -24.37 13.80 -15.41
CA THR A 318 -24.51 12.52 -14.73
C THR A 318 -23.15 11.76 -14.73
N PRO A 319 -22.56 11.44 -13.57
CA PRO A 319 -21.28 10.75 -13.52
C PRO A 319 -21.47 9.27 -13.91
N THR A 320 -20.76 8.81 -14.95
CA THR A 320 -20.84 7.43 -15.48
C THR A 320 -19.61 6.58 -15.16
N ALA A 321 -18.48 7.20 -14.77
CA ALA A 321 -17.28 6.47 -14.44
C ALA A 321 -17.49 5.52 -13.26
N ILE A 322 -17.02 4.27 -13.37
CA ILE A 322 -17.10 3.26 -12.32
C ILE A 322 -15.75 2.56 -12.18
N TYR A 323 -15.42 2.14 -10.97
CA TYR A 323 -14.33 1.21 -10.70
C TYR A 323 -14.86 -0.20 -10.85
N ALA A 324 -14.23 -0.99 -11.73
CA ALA A 324 -14.67 -2.34 -12.07
C ALA A 324 -14.01 -3.44 -11.21
N GLY A 325 -13.13 -3.06 -10.27
CA GLY A 325 -12.42 -4.02 -9.42
C GLY A 325 -11.22 -4.67 -10.09
N GLU A 326 -10.68 -4.05 -11.14
CA GLU A 326 -9.45 -4.52 -11.79
C GLU A 326 -8.22 -4.04 -11.02
N GLY A 327 -7.18 -4.86 -11.02
CA GLY A 327 -5.89 -4.51 -10.45
C GLY A 327 -4.77 -5.40 -10.94
N ALA A 328 -3.56 -4.88 -10.85
CA ALA A 328 -2.35 -5.64 -11.16
C ALA A 328 -1.23 -5.30 -10.17
N CYS A 329 -0.26 -6.18 -10.02
CA CYS A 329 0.92 -5.93 -9.19
C CYS A 329 2.08 -6.78 -9.69
N PHE A 330 3.28 -6.22 -9.68
CA PHE A 330 4.49 -7.01 -9.93
C PHE A 330 4.92 -7.72 -8.64
N LEU A 331 5.46 -8.92 -8.80
CA LEU A 331 6.09 -9.72 -7.76
C LEU A 331 7.46 -10.18 -8.27
N GLU A 332 8.54 -9.65 -7.73
CA GLU A 332 9.88 -10.15 -8.06
C GLU A 332 10.07 -11.54 -7.46
N MET A 333 10.52 -12.46 -8.31
CA MET A 333 10.59 -13.88 -8.03
C MET A 333 12.02 -14.37 -7.74
N GLY A 334 12.98 -13.44 -7.54
CA GLY A 334 14.39 -13.75 -7.47
C GLY A 334 15.02 -14.05 -8.84
N ALA A 335 16.33 -14.32 -8.90
CA ALA A 335 17.09 -14.57 -10.13
C ALA A 335 16.97 -13.49 -11.22
N GLY A 336 16.63 -12.25 -10.87
CA GLY A 336 16.41 -11.17 -11.83
C GLY A 336 15.09 -11.26 -12.59
N GLU A 337 14.14 -12.06 -12.14
CA GLU A 337 12.83 -12.27 -12.75
C GLU A 337 11.71 -11.68 -11.91
N ALA A 338 10.59 -11.34 -12.55
CA ALA A 338 9.34 -10.96 -11.89
C ALA A 338 8.15 -11.64 -12.57
N SER A 339 7.07 -11.78 -11.81
CA SER A 339 5.75 -12.19 -12.27
C SER A 339 4.78 -11.01 -12.20
N LEU A 340 3.74 -11.05 -13.01
CA LEU A 340 2.61 -10.12 -12.95
C LEU A 340 1.42 -10.82 -12.31
N ILE A 341 0.90 -10.23 -11.26
CA ILE A 341 -0.41 -10.56 -10.69
C ILE A 341 -1.43 -9.69 -11.41
N SER A 342 -2.48 -10.30 -11.95
CA SER A 342 -3.63 -9.60 -12.54
C SER A 342 -4.90 -10.12 -11.91
N GLY A 343 -5.83 -9.20 -11.57
CA GLY A 343 -7.07 -9.58 -10.90
C GLY A 343 -8.30 -8.83 -11.41
N GLU A 344 -9.42 -9.58 -11.48
CA GLU A 344 -10.79 -9.10 -11.61
C GLU A 344 -11.49 -9.35 -10.27
N PHE A 345 -11.26 -8.44 -9.30
CA PHE A 345 -11.62 -8.69 -7.91
C PHE A 345 -13.13 -8.61 -7.67
N PHE A 346 -13.91 -7.95 -8.54
CA PHE A 346 -15.37 -7.87 -8.42
C PHE A 346 -16.11 -8.98 -9.15
N ALA A 347 -15.39 -9.89 -9.81
CA ALA A 347 -15.97 -11.15 -10.30
C ALA A 347 -16.51 -11.99 -9.13
N ASP A 348 -17.41 -12.93 -9.43
CA ASP A 348 -17.98 -13.84 -8.44
C ASP A 348 -17.79 -15.31 -8.87
N PRO A 349 -16.83 -16.04 -8.28
CA PRO A 349 -15.83 -15.59 -7.28
C PRO A 349 -14.78 -14.65 -7.89
N PRO A 350 -14.02 -13.89 -7.06
CA PRO A 350 -12.90 -13.09 -7.52
C PRO A 350 -11.86 -13.94 -8.26
N VAL A 351 -11.33 -13.39 -9.34
CA VAL A 351 -10.32 -14.07 -10.18
C VAL A 351 -9.00 -13.30 -10.07
N ALA A 352 -7.94 -14.00 -9.74
CA ALA A 352 -6.59 -13.47 -9.85
C ALA A 352 -5.65 -14.53 -10.41
N SER A 353 -4.67 -14.11 -11.18
CA SER A 353 -3.67 -14.98 -11.80
C SER A 353 -2.26 -14.46 -11.55
N LEU A 354 -1.31 -15.39 -11.49
CA LEU A 354 0.12 -15.11 -11.44
C LEU A 354 0.73 -15.62 -12.75
N SER A 355 1.38 -14.73 -13.51
CA SER A 355 2.08 -15.11 -14.74
C SER A 355 3.35 -15.91 -14.42
N PRO A 356 3.87 -16.72 -15.35
CA PRO A 356 5.23 -17.22 -15.23
C PRO A 356 6.23 -16.09 -15.06
N PRO A 357 7.31 -16.29 -14.26
CA PRO A 357 8.34 -15.28 -14.07
C PRO A 357 9.14 -15.04 -15.34
N SER A 358 9.57 -13.79 -15.57
CA SER A 358 10.45 -13.41 -16.65
C SER A 358 11.29 -12.18 -16.35
N VAL A 359 12.42 -12.04 -17.04
CA VAL A 359 13.29 -10.87 -17.00
C VAL A 359 12.60 -9.63 -17.57
N ASP A 360 11.76 -9.81 -18.59
CA ASP A 360 11.01 -8.70 -19.19
C ASP A 360 10.04 -8.07 -18.20
N LEU A 361 9.34 -8.87 -17.41
CA LEU A 361 8.44 -8.37 -16.35
C LEU A 361 9.20 -7.66 -15.22
N ARG A 362 10.45 -8.07 -14.97
CA ARG A 362 11.31 -7.30 -14.05
C ARG A 362 11.64 -5.92 -14.60
N ALA A 363 11.95 -5.83 -15.90
CA ALA A 363 12.16 -4.55 -16.59
C ALA A 363 10.88 -3.71 -16.66
N ASP A 364 9.72 -4.36 -16.84
CA ASP A 364 8.42 -3.69 -16.82
C ASP A 364 8.09 -3.08 -15.45
N LYS A 365 8.47 -3.74 -14.35
CA LYS A 365 8.35 -3.17 -13.00
C LYS A 365 9.15 -1.88 -12.83
N GLU A 366 10.38 -1.82 -13.35
CA GLU A 366 11.18 -0.59 -13.34
C GLU A 366 10.56 0.50 -14.23
N ARG A 367 10.07 0.12 -15.41
CA ARG A 367 9.38 1.04 -16.33
C ARG A 367 8.11 1.60 -15.69
N PHE A 368 7.34 0.76 -15.01
CA PHE A 368 6.13 1.15 -14.27
C PHE A 368 6.42 2.30 -13.29
N GLU A 369 7.52 2.22 -12.53
CA GLU A 369 7.92 3.28 -11.63
C GLU A 369 8.25 4.57 -12.38
N MET A 370 9.13 4.47 -13.39
CA MET A 370 9.60 5.65 -14.15
C MET A 370 8.46 6.39 -14.84
N GLU A 371 7.55 5.65 -15.49
CA GLU A 371 6.40 6.23 -16.19
C GLU A 371 5.47 6.99 -15.25
N ARG A 372 5.25 6.48 -14.01
CA ARG A 372 4.39 7.16 -13.05
C ARG A 372 5.05 8.38 -12.45
N LEU A 373 6.33 8.30 -12.12
CA LEU A 373 7.06 9.47 -11.62
C LEU A 373 7.10 10.58 -12.67
N GLU A 374 7.31 10.23 -13.95
CA GLU A 374 7.27 11.18 -15.07
C GLU A 374 5.86 11.73 -15.27
N ARG A 375 4.84 10.85 -15.32
CA ARG A 375 3.44 11.26 -15.51
C ARG A 375 2.95 12.20 -14.43
N TRP A 376 3.34 12.00 -13.17
CA TRP A 376 2.87 12.82 -12.05
C TRP A 376 3.74 14.06 -11.80
N PHE A 377 5.04 13.95 -11.88
CA PHE A 377 5.99 14.98 -11.46
C PHE A 377 6.86 15.53 -12.60
N GLY A 378 6.91 14.86 -13.75
CA GLY A 378 7.60 15.34 -14.93
C GLY A 378 6.91 16.58 -15.49
N GLY A 379 7.69 17.61 -15.90
CA GLY A 379 7.19 18.87 -16.44
C GLY A 379 8.27 19.62 -17.19
#